data_b5f14886fda6d261df22a74f8f8c2b65
#
_entry.id   b5f14886fda6d261df22a74f8f8c2b65
#
_cell.length_a   1.000
_cell.length_b   1.000
_cell.length_c   1.000
_cell.angle_alpha   90.00
_cell.angle_beta   90.00
_cell.angle_gamma   90.00
#
_symmetry.space_group_name_H-M   'P 1'
#
loop_
_entity.id
_entity.type
_entity.pdbx_description
1 polymer ?
#
loop_
_entity_poly.entity_id
_entity_poly.type
_entity_poly.pdbx_seq_one_letter_code
_entity_poly.pdbx_strand_id
1 'polypeptide(L)'
;MKEKVDVLVATYNGEKYLREQLDSIIKQTYKNIRILISDDCSKDRTQEILQEYEKKDDRIKIFLHDRNLGSNKNFEFLLRQVESKFYMLSDQDDVWLPEKIEKTIQKQKETGADLVFGDLEVVNEKLETIYPSFGDFMLLNRKINKYIGSYKVNYLYNVVTGCTILSTKEFIEKILPFPTDSKYLIHDHWIGIVIALNG
;
A
#
# COMPACT_ATOMS: atom_id res chain seq x y z
N MET A 1 14.67 19.79 -2.84
CA MET A 1 13.19 19.62 -2.94
C MET A 1 12.82 18.29 -2.29
N LYS A 2 11.67 18.19 -1.61
CA LYS A 2 11.18 16.89 -1.09
C LYS A 2 10.83 15.99 -2.29
N GLU A 3 11.22 14.71 -2.26
CA GLU A 3 10.90 13.72 -3.29
C GLU A 3 9.37 13.56 -3.43
N LYS A 4 8.87 13.33 -4.65
CA LYS A 4 7.45 13.03 -4.87
C LYS A 4 7.18 11.56 -4.57
N VAL A 5 6.01 11.27 -3.98
CA VAL A 5 5.56 9.91 -3.65
C VAL A 5 4.24 9.65 -4.35
N ASP A 6 4.13 8.52 -5.05
CA ASP A 6 2.88 8.03 -5.60
C ASP A 6 2.21 7.11 -4.57
N VAL A 7 1.01 7.47 -4.11
CA VAL A 7 0.17 6.64 -3.25
C VAL A 7 -0.82 5.88 -4.13
N LEU A 8 -0.74 4.56 -4.12
CA LEU A 8 -1.51 3.65 -4.97
C LEU A 8 -2.65 3.06 -4.14
N VAL A 9 -3.88 3.42 -4.47
CA VAL A 9 -5.08 2.98 -3.74
C VAL A 9 -5.89 2.05 -4.63
N ALA A 10 -6.04 0.79 -4.22
CA ALA A 10 -6.91 -0.16 -4.90
C ALA A 10 -8.28 -0.20 -4.21
N THR A 11 -9.37 -0.11 -5.00
CA THR A 11 -10.73 -0.11 -4.45
C THR A 11 -11.62 -1.14 -5.15
N TYR A 12 -12.52 -1.75 -4.39
CA TYR A 12 -13.63 -2.57 -4.86
C TYR A 12 -14.73 -2.66 -3.80
N ASN A 13 -15.92 -2.11 -4.08
CA ASN A 13 -17.06 -2.06 -3.16
C ASN A 13 -16.68 -1.55 -1.76
N GLY A 14 -16.00 -0.40 -1.72
CA GLY A 14 -15.40 0.18 -0.52
C GLY A 14 -16.20 1.31 0.13
N GLU A 15 -17.46 1.55 -0.27
CA GLU A 15 -18.24 2.73 0.15
C GLU A 15 -18.23 2.99 1.65
N LYS A 16 -18.12 1.91 2.46
CA LYS A 16 -18.22 1.98 3.92
C LYS A 16 -17.01 2.70 4.56
N TYR A 17 -15.79 2.47 4.05
CA TYR A 17 -14.55 2.92 4.71
C TYR A 17 -13.75 3.92 3.89
N LEU A 18 -14.00 3.99 2.57
CA LEU A 18 -13.19 4.73 1.62
C LEU A 18 -13.02 6.21 1.97
N ARG A 19 -14.04 6.86 2.54
CA ARG A 19 -13.96 8.28 2.93
C ARG A 19 -12.92 8.51 4.03
N GLU A 20 -12.91 7.66 5.06
CA GLU A 20 -11.94 7.76 6.16
C GLU A 20 -10.52 7.51 5.65
N GLN A 21 -10.34 6.50 4.78
CA GLN A 21 -9.06 6.21 4.17
C GLN A 21 -8.55 7.37 3.34
N LEU A 22 -9.33 7.91 2.40
CA LEU A 22 -8.91 9.02 1.54
C LEU A 22 -8.62 10.28 2.35
N ASP A 23 -9.45 10.61 3.33
CA ASP A 23 -9.23 11.72 4.25
C ASP A 23 -7.88 11.59 4.97
N SER A 24 -7.53 10.39 5.43
CA SER A 24 -6.27 10.13 6.12
C SER A 24 -5.04 10.32 5.23
N ILE A 25 -5.15 9.96 3.93
CA ILE A 25 -4.10 10.18 2.94
C ILE A 25 -3.96 11.67 2.60
N ILE A 26 -5.06 12.36 2.37
CA ILE A 26 -5.08 13.80 2.03
C ILE A 26 -4.50 14.65 3.17
N LYS A 27 -4.77 14.26 4.42
CA LYS A 27 -4.31 14.94 5.64
C LYS A 27 -2.86 14.64 6.03
N GLN A 28 -2.12 13.81 5.30
CA GLN A 28 -0.71 13.53 5.59
C GLN A 28 0.13 14.82 5.71
N THR A 29 1.09 14.82 6.64
CA THR A 29 2.04 15.95 6.83
C THR A 29 2.94 16.14 5.61
N TYR A 30 3.28 15.05 4.92
CA TYR A 30 4.04 15.06 3.68
C TYR A 30 3.14 15.42 2.49
N LYS A 31 3.27 16.64 1.95
CA LYS A 31 2.35 17.18 0.93
C LYS A 31 2.72 16.85 -0.52
N ASN A 32 4.00 16.52 -0.80
CA ASN A 32 4.45 16.23 -2.17
C ASN A 32 4.10 14.80 -2.58
N ILE A 33 2.81 14.55 -2.72
CA ILE A 33 2.24 13.25 -3.10
C ILE A 33 1.37 13.37 -4.35
N ARG A 34 1.21 12.26 -5.06
CA ARG A 34 0.17 12.01 -6.06
C ARG A 34 -0.61 10.77 -5.62
N ILE A 35 -1.92 10.82 -5.69
CA ILE A 35 -2.80 9.74 -5.25
C ILE A 35 -3.42 9.11 -6.50
N LEU A 36 -3.04 7.88 -6.80
CA LEU A 36 -3.52 7.11 -7.93
C LEU A 36 -4.49 6.06 -7.41
N ILE A 37 -5.74 6.17 -7.80
CA ILE A 37 -6.81 5.29 -7.33
C ILE A 37 -7.32 4.45 -8.49
N SER A 38 -7.37 3.14 -8.31
CA SER A 38 -7.90 2.23 -9.31
C SER A 38 -9.09 1.47 -8.74
N ASP A 39 -10.27 1.70 -9.34
CA ASP A 39 -11.52 1.04 -8.97
C ASP A 39 -11.76 -0.19 -9.83
N ASP A 40 -11.91 -1.32 -9.18
CA ASP A 40 -12.03 -2.64 -9.80
C ASP A 40 -13.49 -2.98 -10.14
N CYS A 41 -14.20 -2.06 -10.83
CA CYS A 41 -15.59 -2.21 -11.25
C CYS A 41 -16.59 -2.32 -10.10
N SER A 42 -16.49 -1.44 -9.10
CA SER A 42 -17.41 -1.36 -7.95
C SER A 42 -18.87 -1.20 -8.37
N LYS A 43 -19.78 -1.79 -7.59
CA LYS A 43 -21.24 -1.76 -7.81
C LYS A 43 -22.01 -0.99 -6.75
N ASP A 44 -21.32 -0.55 -5.70
CA ASP A 44 -21.82 0.31 -4.65
C ASP A 44 -21.50 1.79 -4.94
N ARG A 45 -21.53 2.66 -3.95
CA ARG A 45 -21.27 4.10 -4.11
C ARG A 45 -19.80 4.47 -4.17
N THR A 46 -18.88 3.49 -4.26
CA THR A 46 -17.43 3.73 -4.31
C THR A 46 -17.07 4.73 -5.41
N GLN A 47 -17.57 4.53 -6.64
CA GLN A 47 -17.21 5.40 -7.76
C GLN A 47 -17.73 6.84 -7.59
N GLU A 48 -18.92 7.02 -7.00
CA GLU A 48 -19.46 8.35 -6.67
C GLU A 48 -18.55 9.06 -5.67
N ILE A 49 -18.11 8.35 -4.62
CA ILE A 49 -17.20 8.88 -3.59
C ILE A 49 -15.87 9.29 -4.25
N LEU A 50 -15.29 8.44 -5.08
CA LEU A 50 -14.03 8.74 -5.77
C LEU A 50 -14.14 10.03 -6.60
N GLN A 51 -15.19 10.18 -7.40
CA GLN A 51 -15.43 11.37 -8.21
C GLN A 51 -15.60 12.65 -7.37
N GLU A 52 -16.20 12.55 -6.18
CA GLU A 52 -16.27 13.67 -5.25
C GLU A 52 -14.88 14.12 -4.76
N TYR A 53 -13.99 13.16 -4.47
CA TYR A 53 -12.64 13.44 -3.98
C TYR A 53 -11.72 13.98 -5.08
N GLU A 54 -11.79 13.45 -6.29
CA GLU A 54 -11.02 13.94 -7.44
C GLU A 54 -11.34 15.42 -7.77
N LYS A 55 -12.60 15.83 -7.62
CA LYS A 55 -13.02 17.23 -7.79
C LYS A 55 -12.50 18.17 -6.69
N LYS A 56 -12.17 17.64 -5.51
CA LYS A 56 -11.73 18.41 -4.33
C LYS A 56 -10.23 18.53 -4.18
N ASP A 57 -9.46 17.58 -4.75
CA ASP A 57 -8.01 17.51 -4.58
C ASP A 57 -7.34 17.14 -5.91
N ASP A 58 -6.60 18.06 -6.49
CA ASP A 58 -5.90 17.93 -7.78
C ASP A 58 -4.75 16.92 -7.79
N ARG A 59 -4.36 16.43 -6.63
CA ARG A 59 -3.38 15.34 -6.48
C ARG A 59 -3.97 13.96 -6.78
N ILE A 60 -5.30 13.83 -6.82
CA ILE A 60 -6.01 12.58 -7.05
C ILE A 60 -6.20 12.35 -8.55
N LYS A 61 -5.93 11.12 -8.99
CA LYS A 61 -6.25 10.62 -10.33
C LYS A 61 -6.91 9.26 -10.22
N ILE A 62 -8.07 9.12 -10.85
CA ILE A 62 -8.89 7.90 -10.79
C ILE A 62 -8.79 7.13 -12.10
N PHE A 63 -8.79 5.80 -11.98
CA PHE A 63 -8.92 4.84 -13.07
C PHE A 63 -10.09 3.90 -12.76
N LEU A 64 -11.05 3.80 -13.66
CA LEU A 64 -12.21 2.93 -13.52
C LEU A 64 -12.10 1.76 -14.49
N HIS A 65 -12.22 0.54 -14.00
CA HIS A 65 -12.22 -0.66 -14.83
C HIS A 65 -13.65 -1.07 -15.23
N ASP A 66 -13.79 -1.60 -16.44
CA ASP A 66 -15.08 -2.09 -16.96
C ASP A 66 -15.47 -3.47 -16.40
N ARG A 67 -14.52 -4.18 -15.81
CA ARG A 67 -14.70 -5.50 -15.19
C ARG A 67 -13.81 -5.66 -13.98
N ASN A 68 -14.19 -6.53 -13.05
CA ASN A 68 -13.36 -6.91 -11.91
C ASN A 68 -12.15 -7.73 -12.37
N LEU A 69 -10.96 -7.27 -12.05
CA LEU A 69 -9.66 -7.87 -12.36
C LEU A 69 -9.09 -8.66 -11.19
N GLY A 70 -9.57 -8.37 -9.97
CA GLY A 70 -9.02 -8.84 -8.71
C GLY A 70 -7.86 -7.99 -8.21
N SER A 71 -7.63 -8.03 -6.88
CA SER A 71 -6.67 -7.17 -6.16
C SER A 71 -5.26 -7.18 -6.79
N ASN A 72 -4.71 -8.35 -7.10
CA ASN A 72 -3.37 -8.45 -7.72
C ASN A 72 -3.28 -7.68 -9.03
N LYS A 73 -4.25 -7.86 -9.94
CA LYS A 73 -4.24 -7.16 -11.24
C LYS A 73 -4.53 -5.68 -11.10
N ASN A 74 -5.32 -5.30 -10.12
CA ASN A 74 -5.60 -3.90 -9.83
C ASN A 74 -4.32 -3.18 -9.33
N PHE A 75 -3.56 -3.78 -8.41
CA PHE A 75 -2.25 -3.25 -8.01
C PHE A 75 -1.20 -3.32 -9.12
N GLU A 76 -1.19 -4.38 -9.95
CA GLU A 76 -0.32 -4.45 -11.14
C GLU A 76 -0.57 -3.26 -12.08
N PHE A 77 -1.83 -2.93 -12.32
CA PHE A 77 -2.21 -1.76 -13.12
C PHE A 77 -1.68 -0.46 -12.50
N LEU A 78 -1.89 -0.26 -11.19
CA LEU A 78 -1.41 0.92 -10.48
C LEU A 78 0.11 1.07 -10.49
N LEU A 79 0.84 -0.03 -10.30
CA LEU A 79 2.31 -0.02 -10.37
C LEU A 79 2.83 0.44 -11.74
N ARG A 80 2.12 0.11 -12.83
CA ARG A 80 2.46 0.60 -14.18
C ARG A 80 2.24 2.11 -14.37
N GLN A 81 1.45 2.74 -13.49
CA GLN A 81 1.20 4.20 -13.51
C GLN A 81 2.20 5.00 -12.67
N VAL A 82 3.13 4.34 -11.97
CA VAL A 82 4.11 5.01 -11.11
C VAL A 82 5.10 5.81 -11.94
N GLU A 83 5.19 7.11 -11.65
CA GLU A 83 6.17 8.04 -12.25
C GLU A 83 7.17 8.56 -11.23
N SER A 84 6.76 8.67 -9.96
CA SER A 84 7.59 9.17 -8.87
C SER A 84 8.69 8.19 -8.50
N LYS A 85 9.75 8.67 -7.84
CA LYS A 85 10.84 7.81 -7.35
C LYS A 85 10.35 6.78 -6.34
N PHE A 86 9.42 7.17 -5.48
CA PHE A 86 8.85 6.34 -4.44
C PHE A 86 7.36 6.09 -4.68
N TYR A 87 6.90 4.92 -4.28
CA TYR A 87 5.48 4.60 -4.22
C TYR A 87 5.13 3.94 -2.89
N MET A 88 3.88 4.10 -2.48
CA MET A 88 3.27 3.42 -1.34
C MET A 88 1.97 2.76 -1.76
N LEU A 89 1.68 1.60 -1.19
CA LEU A 89 0.40 0.90 -1.41
C LEU A 89 -0.59 1.26 -0.31
N SER A 90 -1.85 1.26 -0.65
CA SER A 90 -2.96 1.51 0.27
C SER A 90 -4.15 0.65 -0.10
N ASP A 91 -4.71 -0.05 0.88
CA ASP A 91 -6.02 -0.66 0.77
C ASP A 91 -7.10 0.39 1.04
N GLN A 92 -8.37 0.07 0.78
CA GLN A 92 -9.47 1.04 0.83
C GLN A 92 -10.07 1.27 2.23
N ASP A 93 -9.65 0.48 3.22
CA ASP A 93 -10.28 0.30 4.53
C ASP A 93 -9.35 0.48 5.73
N ASP A 94 -8.15 1.05 5.48
CA ASP A 94 -7.21 1.44 6.52
C ASP A 94 -7.36 2.94 6.87
N VAL A 95 -6.76 3.34 7.98
CA VAL A 95 -6.60 4.76 8.34
C VAL A 95 -5.12 5.06 8.58
N TRP A 96 -4.56 5.97 7.80
CA TRP A 96 -3.15 6.34 7.90
C TRP A 96 -2.91 7.39 8.99
N LEU A 97 -1.96 7.10 9.88
CA LEU A 97 -1.50 8.12 10.84
C LEU A 97 -0.90 9.33 10.10
N PRO A 98 -1.08 10.57 10.61
CA PRO A 98 -0.73 11.79 9.88
C PRO A 98 0.71 11.88 9.38
N GLU A 99 1.66 11.28 10.09
CA GLU A 99 3.09 11.33 9.78
C GLU A 99 3.61 10.09 9.04
N LYS A 100 2.73 9.19 8.60
CA LYS A 100 3.13 7.90 8.02
C LYS A 100 4.10 8.06 6.85
N ILE A 101 3.74 8.86 5.85
CA ILE A 101 4.61 9.07 4.68
C ILE A 101 5.93 9.71 5.08
N GLU A 102 5.91 10.73 5.93
CA GLU A 102 7.11 11.45 6.35
C GLU A 102 8.09 10.54 7.10
N LYS A 103 7.60 9.77 8.07
CA LYS A 103 8.40 8.82 8.84
C LYS A 103 8.97 7.69 7.98
N THR A 104 8.17 7.18 7.05
CA THR A 104 8.60 6.08 6.17
C THR A 104 9.68 6.54 5.18
N ILE A 105 9.52 7.74 4.58
CA ILE A 105 10.54 8.36 3.73
C ILE A 105 11.82 8.68 4.54
N GLN A 106 11.68 9.18 5.75
CA GLN A 106 12.83 9.42 6.62
C GLN A 106 13.59 8.13 6.89
N LYS A 107 12.87 7.05 7.21
CA LYS A 107 13.48 5.74 7.46
C LYS A 107 14.21 5.21 6.22
N GLN A 108 13.61 5.33 5.05
CA GLN A 108 14.24 4.96 3.80
C GLN A 108 15.56 5.71 3.58
N LYS A 109 15.58 7.03 3.82
CA LYS A 109 16.80 7.86 3.67
C LYS A 109 17.90 7.50 4.68
N GLU A 110 17.52 7.16 5.91
CA GLU A 110 18.46 6.77 6.96
C GLU A 110 19.13 5.42 6.68
N THR A 111 18.40 4.49 6.09
CA THR A 111 18.84 3.11 5.89
C THR A 111 19.31 2.80 4.47
N GLY A 112 18.86 3.58 3.48
CA GLY A 112 19.03 3.26 2.07
C GLY A 112 18.24 2.03 1.61
N ALA A 113 17.29 1.52 2.42
CA ALA A 113 16.57 0.29 2.12
C ALA A 113 15.67 0.44 0.88
N ASP A 114 15.60 -0.60 0.08
CA ASP A 114 14.79 -0.66 -1.15
C ASP A 114 13.30 -0.82 -0.86
N LEU A 115 12.98 -1.40 0.30
CA LEU A 115 11.63 -1.53 0.83
C LEU A 115 11.63 -1.16 2.31
N VAL A 116 10.69 -0.29 2.70
CA VAL A 116 10.39 0.04 4.09
C VAL A 116 8.93 -0.26 4.34
N PHE A 117 8.63 -0.90 5.45
CA PHE A 117 7.27 -1.15 5.89
C PHE A 117 7.12 -0.90 7.39
N GLY A 118 5.89 -0.66 7.82
CA GLY A 118 5.55 -0.38 9.21
C GLY A 118 4.72 -1.49 9.83
N ASP A 119 4.54 -1.38 11.14
CA ASP A 119 3.55 -2.16 11.86
C ASP A 119 2.17 -1.52 11.74
N LEU A 120 1.13 -2.26 12.12
CA LEU A 120 -0.26 -1.83 12.12
C LEU A 120 -0.84 -1.96 13.53
N GLU A 121 -1.67 -1.00 13.89
CA GLU A 121 -2.60 -1.13 14.99
C GLU A 121 -3.91 -1.74 14.47
N VAL A 122 -4.38 -2.81 15.08
CA VAL A 122 -5.66 -3.44 14.71
C VAL A 122 -6.77 -2.76 15.48
N VAL A 123 -7.73 -2.21 14.76
CA VAL A 123 -8.86 -1.46 15.33
C VAL A 123 -10.21 -2.06 14.89
N ASN A 124 -11.25 -1.75 15.64
CA ASN A 124 -12.62 -2.04 15.23
C ASN A 124 -13.20 -0.92 14.32
N GLU A 125 -14.46 -1.07 13.92
CA GLU A 125 -15.17 -0.10 13.06
C GLU A 125 -15.30 1.32 13.67
N LYS A 126 -15.06 1.49 14.97
CA LYS A 126 -15.04 2.78 15.66
C LYS A 126 -13.62 3.31 15.87
N LEU A 127 -12.63 2.70 15.26
CA LEU A 127 -11.20 2.98 15.45
C LEU A 127 -10.72 2.80 16.90
N GLU A 128 -11.41 1.96 17.69
CA GLU A 128 -10.96 1.56 19.02
C GLU A 128 -9.94 0.42 18.88
N THR A 129 -8.81 0.52 19.57
CA THR A 129 -7.72 -0.46 19.51
C THR A 129 -8.16 -1.84 20.02
N ILE A 130 -8.02 -2.85 19.19
CA ILE A 130 -8.19 -4.26 19.55
C ILE A 130 -6.81 -4.87 19.90
N TYR A 131 -5.81 -4.64 19.02
CA TYR A 131 -4.42 -5.05 19.23
C TYR A 131 -3.47 -3.91 18.85
N PRO A 132 -2.52 -3.54 19.72
CA PRO A 132 -1.63 -2.41 19.47
C PRO A 132 -0.55 -2.69 18.43
N SER A 133 -0.33 -3.95 18.04
CA SER A 133 0.65 -4.37 17.05
C SER A 133 0.16 -5.61 16.30
N PHE A 134 0.03 -5.47 14.98
CA PHE A 134 -0.29 -6.60 14.11
C PHE A 134 0.86 -7.60 14.03
N GLY A 135 2.10 -7.12 14.09
CA GLY A 135 3.28 -7.97 14.14
C GLY A 135 3.29 -8.88 15.37
N ASP A 136 2.93 -8.36 16.54
CA ASP A 136 2.81 -9.15 17.76
C ASP A 136 1.61 -10.11 17.69
N PHE A 137 0.49 -9.66 17.13
CA PHE A 137 -0.71 -10.48 16.89
C PHE A 137 -0.39 -11.68 15.99
N MET A 138 0.37 -11.47 14.92
CA MET A 138 0.81 -12.52 13.99
C MET A 138 1.95 -13.39 14.54
N LEU A 139 2.29 -13.24 15.83
CA LEU A 139 3.40 -13.96 16.49
C LEU A 139 4.76 -13.76 15.77
N LEU A 140 4.93 -12.66 15.07
CA LEU A 140 6.21 -12.23 14.51
C LEU A 140 7.11 -11.76 15.66
N ASN A 141 7.52 -12.73 16.51
CA ASN A 141 8.31 -12.43 17.70
C ASN A 141 9.72 -11.92 17.32
N ARG A 142 10.42 -11.31 18.29
CA ARG A 142 11.76 -10.72 18.13
C ARG A 142 12.79 -11.63 17.47
N LYS A 143 12.60 -12.95 17.49
CA LYS A 143 13.52 -13.93 16.86
C LYS A 143 13.37 -13.91 15.33
N ILE A 144 12.15 -13.74 14.80
CA ILE A 144 11.88 -13.63 13.36
C ILE A 144 12.30 -12.25 12.85
N ASN A 145 12.09 -11.17 13.63
CA ASN A 145 12.47 -9.82 13.28
C ASN A 145 13.94 -9.67 12.82
N LYS A 146 14.84 -10.47 13.39
CA LYS A 146 16.25 -10.50 12.97
C LYS A 146 16.45 -10.95 11.51
N TYR A 147 15.48 -11.64 10.91
CA TYR A 147 15.57 -12.22 9.58
C TYR A 147 14.55 -11.63 8.59
N ILE A 148 13.80 -10.60 8.98
CA ILE A 148 12.73 -10.01 8.17
C ILE A 148 13.23 -9.52 6.80
N GLY A 149 14.48 -9.06 6.66
CA GLY A 149 15.07 -8.71 5.38
C GLY A 149 15.51 -9.91 4.52
N SER A 150 15.41 -11.14 5.04
CA SER A 150 15.79 -12.33 4.30
C SER A 150 14.65 -12.81 3.39
N TYR A 151 14.96 -13.03 2.09
CA TYR A 151 14.02 -13.64 1.14
C TYR A 151 13.42 -14.97 1.63
N LYS A 152 14.18 -15.76 2.41
CA LYS A 152 13.72 -17.05 2.98
C LYS A 152 12.58 -16.86 3.97
N VAL A 153 12.64 -15.82 4.78
CA VAL A 153 11.55 -15.50 5.74
C VAL A 153 10.36 -14.95 4.98
N ASN A 154 10.58 -14.02 4.06
CA ASN A 154 9.49 -13.46 3.24
C ASN A 154 8.82 -14.52 2.36
N TYR A 155 9.56 -15.55 1.90
CA TYR A 155 8.97 -16.67 1.15
C TYR A 155 8.07 -17.56 2.00
N LEU A 156 8.44 -17.81 3.26
CA LEU A 156 7.69 -18.68 4.17
C LEU A 156 6.55 -17.96 4.91
N TYR A 157 6.73 -16.68 5.16
CA TYR A 157 5.80 -15.87 5.96
C TYR A 157 5.57 -14.54 5.26
N ASN A 158 4.31 -14.17 5.04
CA ASN A 158 3.99 -12.81 4.59
C ASN A 158 4.13 -11.84 5.76
N VAL A 159 5.34 -11.31 5.94
CA VAL A 159 5.66 -10.33 7.00
C VAL A 159 5.47 -8.88 6.54
N VAL A 160 5.30 -8.68 5.23
CA VAL A 160 5.18 -7.37 4.62
C VAL A 160 3.71 -7.13 4.27
N THR A 161 3.03 -6.31 5.07
CA THR A 161 1.62 -5.97 4.80
C THR A 161 1.54 -4.83 3.78
N GLY A 162 0.76 -5.03 2.72
CA GLY A 162 0.68 -4.15 1.54
C GLY A 162 0.47 -2.68 1.88
N CYS A 163 -0.54 -2.37 2.65
CA CYS A 163 -0.87 -1.00 3.04
C CYS A 163 0.22 -0.26 3.85
N THR A 164 1.31 -0.96 4.24
CA THR A 164 2.43 -0.37 4.98
C THR A 164 3.67 -0.11 4.12
N ILE A 165 3.71 -0.61 2.89
CA ILE A 165 4.88 -0.61 2.02
C ILE A 165 5.20 0.81 1.50
N LEU A 166 6.49 1.17 1.55
CA LEU A 166 7.12 2.15 0.68
C LEU A 166 8.26 1.46 -0.05
N SER A 167 8.31 1.62 -1.38
CA SER A 167 9.41 1.12 -2.19
C SER A 167 9.77 2.08 -3.33
N THR A 168 10.80 1.73 -4.10
CA THR A 168 11.32 2.55 -5.19
C THR A 168 10.83 2.06 -6.55
N LYS A 169 10.67 2.99 -7.49
CA LYS A 169 10.21 2.71 -8.86
C LYS A 169 11.11 1.71 -9.59
N GLU A 170 12.40 1.67 -9.29
CA GLU A 170 13.38 0.84 -9.99
C GLU A 170 13.12 -0.67 -9.86
N PHE A 171 12.36 -1.11 -8.83
CA PHE A 171 11.98 -2.51 -8.68
C PHE A 171 10.73 -2.91 -9.45
N ILE A 172 9.97 -1.96 -10.00
CA ILE A 172 8.69 -2.26 -10.65
C ILE A 172 8.84 -3.23 -11.82
N GLU A 173 9.87 -3.07 -12.66
CA GLU A 173 10.12 -3.97 -13.79
C GLU A 173 10.46 -5.41 -13.34
N LYS A 174 11.07 -5.57 -12.16
CA LYS A 174 11.37 -6.89 -11.58
C LYS A 174 10.15 -7.51 -10.90
N ILE A 175 9.26 -6.67 -10.36
CA ILE A 175 8.02 -7.09 -9.70
C ILE A 175 6.98 -7.53 -10.73
N LEU A 176 6.92 -6.87 -11.89
CA LEU A 176 5.89 -7.09 -12.89
C LEU A 176 6.34 -8.09 -13.99
N PRO A 177 5.41 -8.92 -14.51
CA PRO A 177 4.03 -9.08 -14.06
C PRO A 177 3.91 -9.87 -12.77
N PHE A 178 2.80 -9.71 -12.05
CA PHE A 178 2.51 -10.58 -10.91
C PHE A 178 2.24 -12.03 -11.38
N PRO A 179 2.64 -13.05 -10.59
CA PRO A 179 2.38 -14.44 -10.94
C PRO A 179 0.87 -14.70 -10.99
N THR A 180 0.41 -15.24 -12.13
CA THR A 180 -1.03 -15.45 -12.39
C THR A 180 -1.57 -16.74 -11.79
N ASP A 181 -0.69 -17.73 -11.54
CA ASP A 181 -1.09 -19.09 -11.22
C ASP A 181 -1.08 -19.41 -9.72
N SER A 182 -0.74 -18.45 -8.88
CA SER A 182 -0.69 -18.66 -7.45
C SER A 182 -1.94 -18.11 -6.74
N LYS A 183 -2.80 -19.01 -6.27
CA LYS A 183 -3.92 -18.67 -5.38
C LYS A 183 -3.48 -18.15 -4.00
N TYR A 184 -2.20 -18.28 -3.67
CA TYR A 184 -1.65 -18.02 -2.33
C TYR A 184 -0.68 -16.84 -2.30
N LEU A 185 -0.27 -16.33 -3.47
CA LEU A 185 0.66 -15.21 -3.55
C LEU A 185 -0.12 -13.94 -3.85
N ILE A 186 -0.37 -13.16 -2.80
CA ILE A 186 -0.95 -11.82 -2.92
C ILE A 186 0.15 -10.81 -3.26
N HIS A 187 -0.24 -9.65 -3.78
CA HIS A 187 0.65 -8.62 -4.33
C HIS A 187 1.77 -8.19 -3.37
N ASP A 188 1.47 -7.99 -2.10
CA ASP A 188 2.43 -7.54 -1.09
C ASP A 188 3.47 -8.60 -0.75
N HIS A 189 3.05 -9.85 -0.62
CA HIS A 189 3.94 -10.98 -0.40
C HIS A 189 4.93 -11.13 -1.57
N TRP A 190 4.43 -11.05 -2.81
CA TRP A 190 5.26 -11.10 -4.01
C TRP A 190 6.26 -9.94 -4.08
N ILE A 191 5.81 -8.70 -3.83
CA ILE A 191 6.67 -7.51 -3.78
C ILE A 191 7.80 -7.71 -2.77
N GLY A 192 7.46 -8.16 -1.56
CA GLY A 192 8.44 -8.43 -0.50
C GLY A 192 9.49 -9.46 -0.89
N ILE A 193 9.08 -10.56 -1.55
CA ILE A 193 9.99 -11.60 -2.04
C ILE A 193 10.93 -11.05 -3.13
N VAL A 194 10.37 -10.39 -4.14
CA VAL A 194 11.16 -9.90 -5.29
C VAL A 194 12.19 -8.88 -4.85
N ILE A 195 11.83 -7.94 -3.99
CA ILE A 195 12.75 -6.93 -3.49
C ILE A 195 13.84 -7.57 -2.62
N ALA A 196 13.48 -8.49 -1.71
CA ALA A 196 14.47 -9.18 -0.87
C ALA A 196 15.44 -10.09 -1.64
N LEU A 197 15.11 -10.48 -2.89
CA LEU A 197 15.99 -11.25 -3.77
C LEU A 197 16.92 -10.38 -4.60
N ASN A 198 16.60 -9.12 -4.84
CA ASN A 198 17.27 -8.25 -5.81
C ASN A 198 17.84 -6.95 -5.20
N GLY A 199 17.57 -6.71 -3.90
CA GLY A 199 18.04 -5.56 -3.14
C GLY A 199 19.29 -5.82 -2.30
#